data_ec35e05e6210a5211345152a2cae10c0
#
_entry.id   ec35e05e6210a5211345152a2cae10c0
#
_cell.length_a   1.000
_cell.length_b   1.000
_cell.length_c   1.000
_cell.angle_alpha   90.00
_cell.angle_beta   90.00
_cell.angle_gamma   90.00
#
_symmetry.space_group_name_H-M   'P 1'
#
loop_
_entity.id
_entity.type
_entity.pdbx_description
1 polymer ?
#
loop_
_entity_poly.entity_id
_entity_poly.type
_entity_poly.pdbx_seq_one_letter_code
_entity_poly.pdbx_strand_id
1 'polypeptide(L)'
;PVPITRPMGCSTKWREKQPMAAQVHAAWAAAPVVVERLDAAGLAKLRAAKTDRVRVYNVWATWCPPCVKEFPDLVSISRQFDMRNVDLITLSMDKPADEAKVAAFLTKQQAGVSRRGLSAAKNEGRATNHFLFTGSPDELAAALDPEMLGPIPHTLVVAPNGKILYRHTGIINRLQVVGVILDEINRFYGPKPGK
;
A
#
# COMPACT_ATOMS: atom_id res chain seq x y z
N PRO A 1 -59.73 -3.87 -18.19
CA PRO A 1 -58.56 -3.07 -17.90
C PRO A 1 -58.17 -3.24 -16.43
N VAL A 2 -57.01 -3.87 -16.21
CA VAL A 2 -56.45 -4.11 -14.88
C VAL A 2 -55.67 -2.85 -14.50
N PRO A 3 -55.87 -2.25 -13.33
CA PRO A 3 -55.11 -1.08 -12.93
C PRO A 3 -53.66 -1.49 -12.61
N ILE A 4 -52.73 -0.83 -13.26
CA ILE A 4 -51.31 -0.95 -12.98
C ILE A 4 -51.05 -0.32 -11.61
N THR A 5 -50.87 -1.15 -10.60
CA THR A 5 -50.44 -0.71 -9.27
C THR A 5 -49.02 -0.18 -9.35
N ARG A 6 -48.82 1.07 -8.89
CA ARG A 6 -47.53 1.72 -8.72
C ARG A 6 -46.54 0.81 -7.97
N PRO A 7 -45.28 0.73 -8.40
CA PRO A 7 -44.26 0.06 -7.59
C PRO A 7 -44.10 0.81 -6.28
N MET A 8 -44.10 0.05 -5.18
CA MET A 8 -43.88 0.55 -3.83
C MET A 8 -42.60 1.38 -3.76
N GLY A 9 -42.72 2.55 -3.18
CA GLY A 9 -41.66 3.51 -3.06
C GLY A 9 -40.39 2.88 -2.46
N CYS A 10 -39.31 3.02 -3.19
CA CYS A 10 -37.98 2.73 -2.69
C CYS A 10 -37.78 3.62 -1.46
N SER A 11 -37.76 2.99 -0.29
CA SER A 11 -37.71 3.63 1.01
C SER A 11 -36.49 4.57 1.07
N THR A 12 -36.74 5.84 1.38
CA THR A 12 -35.73 6.90 1.60
C THR A 12 -34.74 6.55 2.72
N LYS A 13 -34.95 5.48 3.50
CA LYS A 13 -34.04 4.96 4.52
C LYS A 13 -32.70 4.45 3.98
N TRP A 14 -32.54 4.22 2.67
CA TRP A 14 -31.24 3.84 2.09
C TRP A 14 -30.30 5.02 1.92
N ARG A 15 -30.79 6.25 1.84
CA ARG A 15 -29.95 7.46 1.74
C ARG A 15 -29.32 7.90 3.07
N GLU A 16 -29.91 7.55 4.20
CA GLU A 16 -29.35 7.90 5.52
C GLU A 16 -28.22 6.98 5.97
N LYS A 17 -27.96 5.86 5.29
CA LYS A 17 -26.83 4.95 5.57
C LYS A 17 -25.59 5.23 4.73
N GLN A 18 -25.43 6.43 4.21
CA GLN A 18 -24.19 6.89 3.54
C GLN A 18 -23.13 7.55 4.46
N PRO A 19 -23.14 7.42 5.80
CA PRO A 19 -22.02 7.94 6.58
C PRO A 19 -20.78 7.04 6.55
N MET A 20 -20.87 5.73 6.22
CA MET A 20 -19.69 4.85 6.30
C MET A 20 -18.62 5.19 5.26
N ALA A 21 -18.96 5.42 4.02
CA ALA A 21 -17.97 5.79 3.00
C ALA A 21 -17.35 7.16 3.29
N ALA A 22 -18.17 8.14 3.70
CA ALA A 22 -17.69 9.46 4.10
C ALA A 22 -16.82 9.40 5.37
N GLN A 23 -17.18 8.60 6.36
CA GLN A 23 -16.40 8.38 7.58
C GLN A 23 -15.09 7.66 7.30
N VAL A 24 -15.08 6.67 6.41
CA VAL A 24 -13.86 5.97 5.97
C VAL A 24 -12.95 6.95 5.24
N HIS A 25 -13.48 7.78 4.34
CA HIS A 25 -12.70 8.82 3.66
C HIS A 25 -12.15 9.86 4.64
N ALA A 26 -12.94 10.32 5.60
CA ALA A 26 -12.50 11.24 6.64
C ALA A 26 -11.41 10.63 7.53
N ALA A 27 -11.53 9.35 7.89
CA ALA A 27 -10.53 8.63 8.67
C ALA A 27 -9.19 8.52 7.94
N TRP A 28 -9.20 8.30 6.62
CA TRP A 28 -7.99 8.29 5.80
C TRP A 28 -7.36 9.68 5.66
N ALA A 29 -8.19 10.72 5.48
CA ALA A 29 -7.71 12.09 5.39
C ALA A 29 -7.08 12.58 6.70
N ALA A 30 -7.57 12.09 7.85
CA ALA A 30 -7.08 12.43 9.18
C ALA A 30 -5.97 11.47 9.69
N ALA A 31 -5.67 10.39 8.97
CA ALA A 31 -4.64 9.44 9.40
C ALA A 31 -3.26 10.13 9.42
N PRO A 32 -2.56 10.11 10.55
CA PRO A 32 -1.26 10.75 10.64
C PRO A 32 -0.27 10.05 9.71
N VAL A 33 0.53 10.86 9.02
CA VAL A 33 1.67 10.37 8.25
C VAL A 33 2.91 10.49 9.12
N VAL A 34 3.55 9.37 9.37
CA VAL A 34 4.85 9.28 10.04
C VAL A 34 5.84 8.72 9.03
N VAL A 35 7.03 9.30 8.96
CA VAL A 35 8.14 8.81 8.15
C VAL A 35 9.25 8.40 9.11
N GLU A 36 9.77 7.19 8.96
CA GLU A 36 10.93 6.71 9.71
C GLU A 36 12.13 6.59 8.78
N ARG A 37 13.32 6.79 9.32
CA ARG A 37 14.56 6.53 8.59
C ARG A 37 14.86 5.04 8.63
N LEU A 38 15.30 4.50 7.50
CA LEU A 38 15.60 3.08 7.35
C LEU A 38 16.89 2.90 6.57
N ASP A 39 17.84 2.20 7.16
CA ASP A 39 19.07 1.81 6.49
C ASP A 39 18.96 0.44 5.80
N ALA A 40 20.00 0.00 5.13
CA ALA A 40 20.03 -1.27 4.43
C ALA A 40 19.82 -2.48 5.36
N ALA A 41 20.36 -2.45 6.57
CA ALA A 41 20.20 -3.52 7.55
C ALA A 41 18.74 -3.61 8.03
N GLY A 42 18.13 -2.45 8.33
CA GLY A 42 16.72 -2.35 8.68
C GLY A 42 15.80 -2.82 7.55
N LEU A 43 16.12 -2.45 6.30
CA LEU A 43 15.36 -2.89 5.13
C LEU A 43 15.48 -4.40 4.91
N ALA A 44 16.66 -4.97 5.01
CA ALA A 44 16.88 -6.40 4.92
C ALA A 44 16.09 -7.16 6.00
N LYS A 45 16.10 -6.66 7.24
CA LYS A 45 15.30 -7.21 8.35
C LYS A 45 13.80 -7.13 8.05
N LEU A 46 13.31 -5.99 7.56
CA LEU A 46 11.91 -5.78 7.18
C LEU A 46 11.51 -6.75 6.05
N ARG A 47 12.39 -6.92 5.06
CA ARG A 47 12.17 -7.81 3.91
C ARG A 47 12.12 -9.29 4.31
N ALA A 48 12.94 -9.70 5.27
CA ALA A 48 13.02 -11.07 5.79
C ALA A 48 12.01 -11.37 6.91
N ALA A 49 11.31 -10.37 7.43
CA ALA A 49 10.38 -10.55 8.54
C ALA A 49 9.22 -11.49 8.16
N LYS A 50 8.99 -12.51 8.99
CA LYS A 50 7.86 -13.41 8.85
C LYS A 50 6.56 -12.64 9.11
N THR A 51 5.60 -12.78 8.21
CA THR A 51 4.32 -12.09 8.28
C THR A 51 3.24 -12.91 7.61
N ASP A 52 1.99 -12.67 7.95
CA ASP A 52 0.81 -13.21 7.26
C ASP A 52 0.28 -12.24 6.20
N ARG A 53 1.05 -11.19 5.87
CA ARG A 53 0.62 -10.08 5.04
C ARG A 53 1.32 -10.10 3.68
N VAL A 54 0.57 -9.80 2.64
CA VAL A 54 1.14 -9.42 1.33
C VAL A 54 1.70 -8.02 1.46
N ARG A 55 2.91 -7.79 0.98
CA ARG A 55 3.57 -6.48 1.02
C ARG A 55 3.80 -5.93 -0.37
N VAL A 56 3.30 -4.74 -0.61
CA VAL A 56 3.61 -3.94 -1.79
C VAL A 56 4.70 -2.96 -1.40
N TYR A 57 5.92 -3.21 -1.86
CA TYR A 57 7.02 -2.26 -1.71
C TYR A 57 7.06 -1.35 -2.92
N ASN A 58 7.21 -0.06 -2.67
CA ASN A 58 7.41 0.93 -3.73
C ASN A 58 8.61 1.83 -3.40
N VAL A 59 9.58 1.86 -4.30
CA VAL A 59 10.76 2.74 -4.23
C VAL A 59 10.47 3.97 -5.08
N TRP A 60 10.57 5.15 -4.48
CA TRP A 60 10.16 6.41 -5.08
C TRP A 60 10.96 7.61 -4.57
N ALA A 61 10.69 8.80 -5.09
CA ALA A 61 11.19 10.06 -4.54
C ALA A 61 10.29 11.22 -4.92
N THR A 62 10.32 12.31 -4.15
CA THR A 62 9.54 13.52 -4.43
C THR A 62 9.99 14.25 -5.69
N TRP A 63 11.24 14.09 -6.08
CA TRP A 63 11.84 14.66 -7.31
C TRP A 63 11.68 13.77 -8.55
N CYS A 64 11.01 12.62 -8.44
CA CYS A 64 10.81 11.67 -9.52
C CYS A 64 9.40 11.85 -10.13
N PRO A 65 9.24 12.48 -11.31
CA PRO A 65 7.92 12.75 -11.88
C PRO A 65 7.06 11.52 -12.12
N PRO A 66 7.57 10.39 -12.68
CA PRO A 66 6.78 9.18 -12.86
C PRO A 66 6.35 8.57 -11.51
N CYS A 67 7.18 8.66 -10.44
CA CYS A 67 6.81 8.21 -9.10
C CYS A 67 5.62 9.00 -8.55
N VAL A 68 5.68 10.34 -8.67
CA VAL A 68 4.60 11.24 -8.25
C VAL A 68 3.30 10.94 -9.00
N LYS A 69 3.40 10.61 -10.30
CA LYS A 69 2.25 10.30 -11.14
C LYS A 69 1.54 9.01 -10.74
N GLU A 70 2.27 7.96 -10.36
CA GLU A 70 1.68 6.68 -9.98
C GLU A 70 1.18 6.64 -8.53
N PHE A 71 1.64 7.55 -7.67
CA PHE A 71 1.40 7.49 -6.22
C PHE A 71 -0.09 7.40 -5.83
N PRO A 72 -1.04 8.11 -6.50
CA PRO A 72 -2.46 7.95 -6.26
C PRO A 72 -2.97 6.51 -6.46
N ASP A 73 -2.42 5.77 -7.42
CA ASP A 73 -2.78 4.38 -7.67
C ASP A 73 -2.31 3.47 -6.53
N LEU A 74 -1.11 3.69 -5.99
CA LEU A 74 -0.59 2.98 -4.82
C LEU A 74 -1.46 3.23 -3.59
N VAL A 75 -1.84 4.48 -3.33
CA VAL A 75 -2.76 4.83 -2.24
C VAL A 75 -4.13 4.17 -2.44
N SER A 76 -4.64 4.16 -3.68
CA SER A 76 -5.89 3.49 -4.02
C SER A 76 -5.83 1.98 -3.75
N ILE A 77 -4.71 1.31 -4.10
CA ILE A 77 -4.47 -0.11 -3.79
C ILE A 77 -4.47 -0.32 -2.28
N SER A 78 -3.72 0.47 -1.52
CA SER A 78 -3.67 0.38 -0.05
C SER A 78 -5.07 0.47 0.58
N ARG A 79 -5.90 1.42 0.12
CA ARG A 79 -7.27 1.59 0.61
C ARG A 79 -8.20 0.45 0.22
N GLN A 80 -8.07 -0.06 -1.01
CA GLN A 80 -8.86 -1.19 -1.51
C GLN A 80 -8.66 -2.45 -0.65
N PHE A 81 -7.46 -2.64 -0.13
CA PHE A 81 -7.08 -3.81 0.65
C PHE A 81 -6.96 -3.54 2.16
N ASP A 82 -7.44 -2.40 2.66
CA ASP A 82 -7.34 -2.01 4.08
C ASP A 82 -7.90 -3.07 5.03
N MET A 83 -9.01 -3.72 4.66
CA MET A 83 -9.64 -4.78 5.45
C MET A 83 -9.01 -6.16 5.23
N ARG A 84 -7.94 -6.26 4.45
CA ARG A 84 -7.20 -7.48 4.14
C ARG A 84 -5.78 -7.39 4.70
N ASN A 85 -5.10 -8.52 4.74
CA ASN A 85 -3.71 -8.57 5.19
C ASN A 85 -2.76 -8.12 4.05
N VAL A 86 -2.83 -6.84 3.69
CA VAL A 86 -1.97 -6.20 2.68
C VAL A 86 -1.39 -4.92 3.26
N ASP A 87 -0.09 -4.73 3.09
CA ASP A 87 0.61 -3.51 3.47
C ASP A 87 1.20 -2.83 2.24
N LEU A 88 1.00 -1.53 2.11
CA LEU A 88 1.80 -0.68 1.23
C LEU A 88 2.98 -0.16 2.06
N ILE A 89 4.19 -0.48 1.64
CA ILE A 89 5.45 -0.01 2.22
C ILE A 89 6.14 0.88 1.20
N THR A 90 6.40 2.12 1.55
CA THR A 90 7.07 3.07 0.65
C THR A 90 8.47 3.39 1.13
N LEU A 91 9.42 3.40 0.22
CA LEU A 91 10.84 3.66 0.45
C LEU A 91 11.23 4.89 -0.37
N SER A 92 11.34 6.04 0.29
CA SER A 92 11.76 7.27 -0.37
C SER A 92 13.27 7.31 -0.51
N MET A 93 13.75 7.70 -1.71
CA MET A 93 15.15 7.95 -2.03
C MET A 93 15.51 9.44 -1.94
N ASP A 94 14.66 10.25 -1.28
CA ASP A 94 14.99 11.64 -0.98
C ASP A 94 16.14 11.72 0.03
N LYS A 95 16.82 12.85 0.06
CA LYS A 95 17.90 13.07 1.04
C LYS A 95 17.30 13.20 2.46
N PRO A 96 18.06 12.86 3.51
CA PRO A 96 17.61 13.02 4.89
C PRO A 96 17.16 14.44 5.25
N ALA A 97 17.72 15.47 4.60
CA ALA A 97 17.32 16.86 4.76
C ALA A 97 15.90 17.16 4.20
N ASP A 98 15.40 16.34 3.31
CA ASP A 98 14.09 16.49 2.66
C ASP A 98 12.96 15.72 3.36
N GLU A 99 13.18 15.14 4.55
CA GLU A 99 12.20 14.32 5.29
C GLU A 99 10.86 15.05 5.47
N ALA A 100 10.88 16.34 5.80
CA ALA A 100 9.67 17.14 5.91
C ALA A 100 8.90 17.27 4.57
N LYS A 101 9.60 17.33 3.44
CA LYS A 101 9.03 17.36 2.10
C LYS A 101 8.37 16.01 1.75
N VAL A 102 9.01 14.91 2.12
CA VAL A 102 8.46 13.56 1.96
C VAL A 102 7.17 13.42 2.78
N ALA A 103 7.18 13.81 4.06
CA ALA A 103 6.00 13.76 4.92
C ALA A 103 4.86 14.64 4.39
N ALA A 104 5.17 15.85 3.93
CA ALA A 104 4.19 16.76 3.33
C ALA A 104 3.56 16.17 2.05
N PHE A 105 4.37 15.55 1.19
CA PHE A 105 3.88 14.87 -0.01
C PHE A 105 2.93 13.72 0.35
N LEU A 106 3.34 12.82 1.24
CA LEU A 106 2.52 11.69 1.70
C LEU A 106 1.21 12.16 2.34
N THR A 107 1.24 13.23 3.12
CA THR A 107 0.05 13.86 3.70
C THR A 107 -0.88 14.38 2.61
N LYS A 108 -0.35 15.10 1.61
CA LYS A 108 -1.12 15.59 0.46
C LYS A 108 -1.77 14.45 -0.32
N GLN A 109 -1.09 13.32 -0.45
CA GLN A 109 -1.63 12.11 -1.09
C GLN A 109 -2.60 11.33 -0.18
N GLN A 110 -2.80 11.79 1.07
CA GLN A 110 -3.59 11.07 2.08
C GLN A 110 -3.11 9.61 2.23
N ALA A 111 -1.81 9.40 2.23
CA ALA A 111 -1.17 8.09 2.30
C ALA A 111 -1.01 7.55 3.72
N GLY A 112 -1.74 8.10 4.69
CA GLY A 112 -1.69 7.63 6.07
C GLY A 112 -1.94 6.14 6.18
N VAL A 113 -1.28 5.49 7.14
CA VAL A 113 -1.41 4.05 7.37
C VAL A 113 -2.69 3.80 8.18
N SER A 114 -3.48 2.81 7.76
CA SER A 114 -4.70 2.43 8.47
C SER A 114 -4.42 1.91 9.88
N ARG A 115 -5.44 1.87 10.74
CA ARG A 115 -5.31 1.29 12.09
C ARG A 115 -4.81 -0.16 12.06
N ARG A 116 -5.27 -0.96 11.09
CA ARG A 116 -4.82 -2.35 10.92
C ARG A 116 -3.35 -2.40 10.49
N GLY A 117 -2.97 -1.59 9.51
CA GLY A 117 -1.59 -1.45 9.08
C GLY A 117 -0.68 -0.97 10.21
N LEU A 118 -1.09 0.02 11.00
CA LEU A 118 -0.35 0.49 12.17
C LEU A 118 -0.24 -0.59 13.26
N SER A 119 -1.30 -1.36 13.52
CA SER A 119 -1.23 -2.47 14.46
C SER A 119 -0.24 -3.54 14.00
N ALA A 120 -0.26 -3.90 12.72
CA ALA A 120 0.70 -4.84 12.13
C ALA A 120 2.13 -4.30 12.21
N ALA A 121 2.33 -3.03 11.87
CA ALA A 121 3.64 -2.38 11.96
C ALA A 121 4.18 -2.40 13.40
N LYS A 122 3.36 -2.08 14.40
CA LYS A 122 3.74 -2.13 15.81
C LYS A 122 4.16 -3.53 16.27
N ASN A 123 3.47 -4.56 15.84
CA ASN A 123 3.84 -5.95 16.13
C ASN A 123 5.21 -6.33 15.56
N GLU A 124 5.66 -5.61 14.53
CA GLU A 124 6.99 -5.76 13.91
C GLU A 124 8.01 -4.73 14.43
N GLY A 125 7.66 -3.93 15.46
CA GLY A 125 8.53 -2.92 16.05
C GLY A 125 8.68 -1.64 15.19
N ARG A 126 7.69 -1.34 14.33
CA ARG A 126 7.65 -0.16 13.45
C ARG A 126 6.51 0.77 13.83
N ALA A 127 6.67 2.07 13.65
CA ALA A 127 5.59 3.05 13.84
C ALA A 127 4.83 3.37 12.54
N THR A 128 5.37 2.98 11.38
CA THR A 128 4.84 3.35 10.06
C THR A 128 5.14 2.30 9.00
N ASN A 129 4.59 2.52 7.81
CA ASN A 129 4.94 1.83 6.56
C ASN A 129 5.66 2.77 5.56
N HIS A 130 6.00 3.99 5.97
CA HIS A 130 6.64 4.98 5.13
C HIS A 130 8.06 5.25 5.63
N PHE A 131 9.04 5.01 4.78
CA PHE A 131 10.44 5.13 5.14
C PHE A 131 11.19 6.08 4.23
N LEU A 132 12.11 6.83 4.82
CA LEU A 132 13.17 7.53 4.13
C LEU A 132 14.42 6.64 4.19
N PHE A 133 14.83 6.13 3.03
CA PHE A 133 16.00 5.26 2.96
C PHE A 133 17.29 6.08 3.07
N THR A 134 18.20 5.65 3.94
CA THR A 134 19.41 6.41 4.25
C THR A 134 20.70 5.83 3.63
N GLY A 135 20.59 4.72 2.90
CA GLY A 135 21.70 4.10 2.19
C GLY A 135 21.82 4.55 0.72
N SER A 136 22.74 3.97 0.01
CA SER A 136 22.91 4.14 -1.43
C SER A 136 21.85 3.34 -2.23
N PRO A 137 21.63 3.66 -3.51
CA PRO A 137 20.77 2.87 -4.39
C PRO A 137 21.18 1.40 -4.48
N ASP A 138 22.49 1.12 -4.50
CA ASP A 138 23.00 -0.25 -4.57
C ASP A 138 22.71 -1.04 -3.28
N GLU A 139 22.85 -0.40 -2.12
CA GLU A 139 22.48 -0.99 -0.83
C GLU A 139 20.98 -1.25 -0.73
N LEU A 140 20.14 -0.33 -1.27
CA LEU A 140 18.70 -0.54 -1.34
C LEU A 140 18.38 -1.76 -2.22
N ALA A 141 18.95 -1.83 -3.41
CA ALA A 141 18.74 -2.95 -4.33
C ALA A 141 19.18 -4.26 -3.68
N ALA A 142 20.35 -4.32 -3.09
CA ALA A 142 20.86 -5.53 -2.40
C ALA A 142 19.92 -5.98 -1.26
N ALA A 143 19.36 -5.05 -0.49
CA ALA A 143 18.51 -5.36 0.66
C ALA A 143 17.05 -5.68 0.29
N LEU A 144 16.50 -5.06 -0.76
CA LEU A 144 15.10 -5.19 -1.17
C LEU A 144 14.92 -6.27 -2.23
N ASP A 145 15.64 -6.14 -3.33
CA ASP A 145 15.54 -6.96 -4.54
C ASP A 145 16.82 -6.86 -5.37
N PRO A 146 17.72 -7.85 -5.28
CA PRO A 146 18.98 -7.84 -6.04
C PRO A 146 18.80 -7.78 -7.56
N GLU A 147 17.61 -8.09 -8.07
CA GLU A 147 17.28 -7.97 -9.49
C GLU A 147 16.70 -6.58 -9.84
N MET A 148 16.66 -5.66 -8.89
CA MET A 148 16.29 -4.27 -9.16
C MET A 148 17.37 -3.60 -9.99
N LEU A 149 17.14 -3.57 -11.31
CA LEU A 149 18.01 -2.90 -12.27
C LEU A 149 17.28 -1.67 -12.82
N GLY A 150 17.84 -0.49 -12.62
CA GLY A 150 17.37 0.70 -13.28
C GLY A 150 16.74 1.77 -12.38
N PRO A 151 16.08 2.76 -13.01
CA PRO A 151 15.56 3.93 -12.32
C PRO A 151 14.32 3.61 -11.48
N ILE A 152 13.97 4.57 -10.60
CA ILE A 152 12.69 4.59 -9.90
C ILE A 152 11.60 5.21 -10.80
N PRO A 153 10.31 4.87 -10.59
CA PRO A 153 9.79 4.02 -9.51
C PRO A 153 10.07 2.53 -9.73
N HIS A 154 10.17 1.79 -8.62
CA HIS A 154 10.28 0.34 -8.64
C HIS A 154 9.28 -0.27 -7.66
N THR A 155 8.47 -1.22 -8.11
CA THR A 155 7.40 -1.80 -7.31
C THR A 155 7.52 -3.32 -7.24
N LEU A 156 7.45 -3.85 -6.03
CA LEU A 156 7.36 -5.29 -5.76
C LEU A 156 6.05 -5.63 -5.07
N VAL A 157 5.47 -6.78 -5.41
CA VAL A 157 4.48 -7.46 -4.57
C VAL A 157 5.10 -8.73 -4.02
N VAL A 158 5.09 -8.86 -2.71
CA VAL A 158 5.76 -9.94 -1.99
C VAL A 158 4.72 -10.71 -1.17
N ALA A 159 4.68 -12.03 -1.36
CA ALA A 159 3.84 -12.94 -0.59
C ALA A 159 4.30 -13.04 0.88
N PRO A 160 3.44 -13.52 1.80
CA PRO A 160 3.79 -13.74 3.20
C PRO A 160 5.02 -14.63 3.42
N ASN A 161 5.25 -15.59 2.52
CA ASN A 161 6.42 -16.47 2.56
C ASN A 161 7.71 -15.85 1.98
N GLY A 162 7.66 -14.55 1.60
CA GLY A 162 8.80 -13.82 1.06
C GLY A 162 8.99 -13.95 -0.46
N LYS A 163 8.18 -14.76 -1.17
CA LYS A 163 8.25 -14.89 -2.62
C LYS A 163 7.82 -13.60 -3.31
N ILE A 164 8.60 -13.14 -4.27
CA ILE A 164 8.21 -12.03 -5.15
C ILE A 164 7.16 -12.54 -6.15
N LEU A 165 5.98 -11.92 -6.14
CA LEU A 165 4.85 -12.24 -7.02
C LEU A 165 4.80 -11.31 -8.23
N TYR A 166 5.30 -10.09 -8.07
CA TYR A 166 5.32 -9.05 -9.10
C TYR A 166 6.54 -8.16 -8.91
N ARG A 167 7.17 -7.80 -10.01
CA ARG A 167 8.29 -6.86 -10.08
C ARG A 167 8.06 -5.95 -11.28
N HIS A 168 8.18 -4.64 -11.07
CA HIS A 168 8.06 -3.68 -12.16
C HIS A 168 8.91 -2.45 -11.90
N THR A 169 9.62 -2.00 -12.93
CA THR A 169 10.33 -0.72 -12.97
C THR A 169 9.58 0.22 -13.90
N GLY A 170 9.28 1.42 -13.45
CA GLY A 170 8.40 2.39 -14.12
C GLY A 170 7.01 2.44 -13.52
N ILE A 171 6.12 3.21 -14.15
CA ILE A 171 4.75 3.41 -13.69
C ILE A 171 3.98 2.09 -13.72
N ILE A 172 3.40 1.71 -12.58
CA ILE A 172 2.66 0.45 -12.46
C ILE A 172 1.38 0.42 -13.30
N ASN A 173 0.99 -0.77 -13.72
CA ASN A 173 -0.39 -1.04 -14.09
C ASN A 173 -1.17 -1.47 -12.85
N ARG A 174 -2.03 -0.57 -12.34
CA ARG A 174 -2.81 -0.81 -11.13
C ARG A 174 -3.62 -2.10 -11.18
N LEU A 175 -4.24 -2.44 -12.32
CA LEU A 175 -5.06 -3.65 -12.46
C LEU A 175 -4.22 -4.92 -12.36
N GLN A 176 -3.00 -4.92 -12.90
CA GLN A 176 -2.08 -6.05 -12.76
C GLN A 176 -1.67 -6.25 -11.29
N VAL A 177 -1.32 -5.19 -10.59
CA VAL A 177 -0.95 -5.25 -9.16
C VAL A 177 -2.12 -5.78 -8.33
N VAL A 178 -3.32 -5.25 -8.55
CA VAL A 178 -4.56 -5.69 -7.88
C VAL A 178 -4.83 -7.18 -8.18
N GLY A 179 -4.69 -7.61 -9.44
CA GLY A 179 -4.88 -9.01 -9.83
C GLY A 179 -3.93 -9.94 -9.08
N VAL A 180 -2.64 -9.62 -9.05
CA VAL A 180 -1.62 -10.42 -8.32
C VAL A 180 -1.93 -10.51 -6.82
N ILE A 181 -2.35 -9.40 -6.20
CA ILE A 181 -2.73 -9.39 -4.78
C ILE A 181 -3.97 -10.27 -4.55
N LEU A 182 -5.00 -10.16 -5.40
CA LEU A 182 -6.22 -10.95 -5.29
C LEU A 182 -5.94 -12.45 -5.44
N ASP A 183 -5.12 -12.82 -6.39
CA ASP A 183 -4.73 -14.22 -6.60
C ASP A 183 -4.04 -14.80 -5.37
N GLU A 184 -3.13 -14.04 -4.75
CA GLU A 184 -2.44 -14.48 -3.54
C GLU A 184 -3.39 -14.57 -2.34
N ILE A 185 -4.23 -13.54 -2.11
CA ILE A 185 -5.21 -13.54 -1.02
C ILE A 185 -6.22 -14.69 -1.19
N ASN A 186 -6.71 -14.93 -2.40
CA ASN A 186 -7.68 -15.99 -2.64
C ASN A 186 -7.09 -17.39 -2.39
N ARG A 187 -5.78 -17.59 -2.61
CA ARG A 187 -5.09 -18.83 -2.23
C ARG A 187 -5.11 -19.07 -0.72
N PHE A 188 -5.06 -18.00 0.09
CA PHE A 188 -5.11 -18.12 1.56
C PHE A 188 -6.53 -18.27 2.10
N TYR A 189 -7.53 -17.65 1.47
CA TYR A 189 -8.91 -17.59 1.96
C TYR A 189 -9.91 -18.39 1.09
N GLY A 190 -9.48 -18.90 -0.07
CA GLY A 190 -10.27 -19.78 -0.90
C GLY A 190 -10.34 -21.21 -0.32
N PRO A 191 -11.31 -22.04 -0.78
CA PRO A 191 -11.30 -23.47 -0.46
C PRO A 191 -9.95 -24.02 -0.93
N LYS A 192 -9.22 -24.70 -0.04
CA LYS A 192 -7.99 -25.39 -0.40
C LYS A 192 -8.30 -26.28 -1.58
N PRO A 193 -7.53 -26.23 -2.70
CA PRO A 193 -7.73 -27.16 -3.79
C PRO A 193 -7.73 -28.57 -3.20
N GLY A 194 -8.79 -29.32 -3.50
CA GLY A 194 -9.22 -30.53 -2.80
C GLY A 194 -8.08 -31.51 -2.47
N LYS A 195 -8.20 -32.06 -1.25
CA LYS A 195 -7.55 -33.33 -0.93
C LYS A 195 -8.17 -34.45 -1.78
#